data_e4526575e4d8bd3e608c6e75eb37b86c
#
_entry.id   e4526575e4d8bd3e608c6e75eb37b86c
#
_cell.length_a   1.000
_cell.length_b   1.000
_cell.length_c   1.000
_cell.angle_alpha   90.00
_cell.angle_beta   90.00
_cell.angle_gamma   90.00
#
_symmetry.space_group_name_H-M   'P 1'
#
loop_
_entity.id
_entity.type
_entity.pdbx_description
1 polymer ?
#
loop_
_entity_poly.entity_id
_entity_poly.type
_entity_poly.pdbx_seq_one_letter_code
_entity_poly.pdbx_strand_id
1 'polypeptide(L)'
;MINISMRYNDIIKESAVSELKDKLPSLSKHDYDTIDKLMRKISNKHKMSADALHDLFVKKYKKTPDSWIKDKLDETDNQLDVQQEIDNFVDWACSKLHIKNKPKITLSNDTQDAQDNHHTGRHIHGSNNIWVYVKNRNLVDILRTVFHELVHIRQGELGMIKPGSSYPGSPIEAMADMLAGKYIKIYGEKNHHIFQ
;
A
#
# COMPACT_ATOMS: atom_id res chain seq x y z
N MET A 1 7.43 46.93 8.83
CA MET A 1 6.57 45.92 8.18
C MET A 1 6.88 44.57 8.83
N ILE A 2 6.02 44.12 9.71
CA ILE A 2 6.18 42.82 10.39
C ILE A 2 5.78 41.74 9.38
N ASN A 3 6.68 40.78 9.17
CA ASN A 3 6.54 39.74 8.16
C ASN A 3 5.42 38.76 8.58
N ILE A 4 4.21 38.98 8.08
CA ILE A 4 2.99 38.23 8.38
C ILE A 4 3.12 36.74 7.98
N SER A 5 4.01 36.42 7.04
CA SER A 5 4.29 35.08 6.58
C SER A 5 4.93 34.16 7.66
N MET A 6 5.73 34.73 8.57
CA MET A 6 6.37 34.00 9.65
C MET A 6 5.37 33.60 10.75
N ARG A 7 4.47 34.48 11.13
CA ARG A 7 3.43 34.21 12.14
C ARG A 7 2.44 33.14 11.72
N TYR A 8 2.16 33.04 10.45
CA TYR A 8 1.18 32.09 9.92
C TYR A 8 1.66 30.62 10.00
N ASN A 9 2.91 30.38 9.67
CA ASN A 9 3.54 29.04 9.77
C ASN A 9 3.77 28.61 11.23
N ASP A 10 4.00 29.58 12.14
CA ASP A 10 4.21 29.33 13.57
C ASP A 10 2.90 29.03 14.30
N ILE A 11 1.80 29.68 13.93
CA ILE A 11 0.47 29.45 14.53
C ILE A 11 -0.09 28.06 14.15
N ILE A 12 0.09 27.63 12.89
CA ILE A 12 -0.30 26.26 12.50
C ILE A 12 0.60 25.22 13.17
N LYS A 13 1.89 25.53 13.39
CA LYS A 13 2.80 24.65 14.13
C LYS A 13 2.42 24.46 15.59
N GLU A 14 2.07 25.53 16.29
CA GLU A 14 1.85 25.45 17.72
C GLU A 14 0.43 25.01 18.09
N SER A 15 -0.60 25.47 17.39
CA SER A 15 -1.97 25.10 17.77
C SER A 15 -2.38 23.70 17.33
N ALA A 16 -2.22 23.35 16.05
CA ALA A 16 -2.69 22.05 15.56
C ALA A 16 -1.84 20.88 16.07
N VAL A 17 -0.51 21.02 16.12
CA VAL A 17 0.39 19.97 16.63
C VAL A 17 0.36 19.91 18.15
N SER A 18 0.22 21.05 18.85
CA SER A 18 0.08 21.09 20.30
C SER A 18 -1.26 20.49 20.74
N GLU A 19 -2.37 20.84 20.11
CA GLU A 19 -3.69 20.25 20.37
C GLU A 19 -3.74 18.75 20.05
N LEU A 20 -3.03 18.30 19.01
CA LEU A 20 -2.90 16.89 18.69
C LEU A 20 -2.06 16.14 19.73
N LYS A 21 -0.98 16.73 20.25
CA LYS A 21 -0.19 16.14 21.34
C LYS A 21 -1.01 15.92 22.60
N ASP A 22 -1.87 16.87 22.92
CA ASP A 22 -2.72 16.79 24.12
C ASP A 22 -3.87 15.81 23.96
N LYS A 23 -4.41 15.66 22.74
CA LYS A 23 -5.54 14.77 22.42
C LYS A 23 -5.15 13.35 22.05
N LEU A 24 -3.92 13.15 21.54
CA LEU A 24 -3.41 11.87 21.08
C LEU A 24 -2.01 11.58 21.66
N PRO A 25 -1.89 11.43 22.98
CA PRO A 25 -0.59 11.27 23.66
C PRO A 25 0.15 9.97 23.30
N SER A 26 -0.49 9.05 22.58
CA SER A 26 0.08 7.77 22.13
C SER A 26 0.80 7.82 20.81
N LEU A 27 0.77 8.98 20.09
CA LEU A 27 1.45 9.09 18.81
C LEU A 27 2.97 9.17 18.96
N SER A 28 3.69 8.46 18.11
CA SER A 28 5.14 8.54 18.04
C SER A 28 5.62 9.89 17.48
N LYS A 29 6.89 10.23 17.70
CA LYS A 29 7.50 11.43 17.10
C LYS A 29 7.41 11.39 15.57
N HIS A 30 7.50 10.20 14.97
CA HIS A 30 7.39 9.99 13.52
C HIS A 30 5.99 10.35 13.02
N ASP A 31 4.95 10.01 13.75
CA ASP A 31 3.55 10.30 13.40
C ASP A 31 3.31 11.81 13.41
N TYR A 32 3.83 12.53 14.42
CA TYR A 32 3.77 13.99 14.46
C TYR A 32 4.50 14.64 13.29
N ASP A 33 5.67 14.14 12.89
CA ASP A 33 6.41 14.66 11.73
C ASP A 33 5.64 14.43 10.41
N THR A 34 4.93 13.31 10.31
CA THR A 34 4.08 12.98 9.16
C THR A 34 2.85 13.87 9.09
N ILE A 35 2.19 14.12 10.23
CA ILE A 35 1.07 15.05 10.34
C ILE A 35 1.51 16.47 9.96
N ASP A 36 2.63 16.95 10.48
CA ASP A 36 3.17 18.28 10.16
C ASP A 36 3.43 18.42 8.65
N LYS A 37 4.02 17.42 8.02
CA LYS A 37 4.24 17.40 6.55
C LYS A 37 2.95 17.43 5.76
N LEU A 38 1.93 16.69 6.18
CA LEU A 38 0.61 16.66 5.52
C LEU A 38 -0.10 18.00 5.66
N MET A 39 -0.12 18.57 6.86
CA MET A 39 -0.76 19.86 7.13
C MET A 39 -0.07 21.00 6.36
N ARG A 40 1.27 21.00 6.30
CA ARG A 40 2.03 21.97 5.48
C ARG A 40 1.71 21.81 3.99
N LYS A 41 1.62 20.59 3.49
CA LYS A 41 1.31 20.32 2.07
C LYS A 41 -0.08 20.85 1.71
N ILE A 42 -1.06 20.67 2.59
CA ILE A 42 -2.43 21.13 2.38
C ILE A 42 -2.51 22.68 2.49
N SER A 43 -1.91 23.27 3.52
CA SER A 43 -1.87 24.72 3.73
C SER A 43 -1.16 25.44 2.58
N ASN A 44 0.01 24.97 2.17
CA ASN A 44 0.77 25.56 1.06
C ASN A 44 0.03 25.45 -0.28
N LYS A 45 -0.67 24.36 -0.52
CA LYS A 45 -1.44 24.16 -1.76
C LYS A 45 -2.64 25.10 -1.84
N HIS A 46 -3.28 25.43 -0.73
CA HIS A 46 -4.55 26.13 -0.72
C HIS A 46 -4.49 27.56 -0.16
N LYS A 47 -3.35 28.01 0.42
CA LYS A 47 -3.16 29.33 1.04
C LYS A 47 -4.30 29.71 2.00
N MET A 48 -4.79 28.76 2.78
CA MET A 48 -5.98 28.89 3.62
C MET A 48 -5.62 29.11 5.08
N SER A 49 -6.50 29.81 5.84
CA SER A 49 -6.41 29.88 7.30
C SER A 49 -6.75 28.53 7.95
N ALA A 50 -6.36 28.32 9.21
CA ALA A 50 -6.70 27.11 9.96
C ALA A 50 -8.23 26.90 10.04
N ASP A 51 -8.99 27.99 10.31
CA ASP A 51 -10.46 27.94 10.36
C ASP A 51 -11.07 27.59 8.99
N ALA A 52 -10.57 28.23 7.93
CA ALA A 52 -11.03 27.94 6.56
C ALA A 52 -10.69 26.49 6.14
N LEU A 53 -9.56 25.96 6.60
CA LEU A 53 -9.20 24.55 6.39
C LEU A 53 -10.13 23.62 7.16
N HIS A 54 -10.43 23.93 8.43
CA HIS A 54 -11.38 23.20 9.25
C HIS A 54 -12.76 23.15 8.58
N ASP A 55 -13.30 24.28 8.16
CA ASP A 55 -14.60 24.36 7.50
C ASP A 55 -14.62 23.60 6.18
N LEU A 56 -13.54 23.65 5.41
CA LEU A 56 -13.39 22.87 4.18
C LEU A 56 -13.47 21.38 4.45
N PHE A 57 -12.76 20.89 5.49
CA PHE A 57 -12.78 19.48 5.86
C PHE A 57 -14.17 19.04 6.30
N VAL A 58 -14.82 19.80 7.18
CA VAL A 58 -16.18 19.49 7.63
C VAL A 58 -17.16 19.50 6.45
N LYS A 59 -17.07 20.48 5.57
CA LYS A 59 -17.96 20.60 4.41
C LYS A 59 -17.74 19.51 3.37
N LYS A 60 -16.47 19.22 3.04
CA LYS A 60 -16.10 18.30 1.95
C LYS A 60 -16.08 16.86 2.38
N TYR A 61 -15.53 16.56 3.54
CA TYR A 61 -15.29 15.20 3.98
C TYR A 61 -16.26 14.73 5.08
N LYS A 62 -17.13 15.62 5.60
CA LYS A 62 -18.02 15.36 6.75
C LYS A 62 -17.26 14.87 8.00
N LYS A 63 -16.00 15.28 8.12
CA LYS A 63 -15.06 14.91 9.19
C LYS A 63 -14.30 16.15 9.62
N THR A 64 -13.91 16.22 10.90
CA THR A 64 -12.96 17.23 11.35
C THR A 64 -11.54 16.91 10.84
N PRO A 65 -10.63 17.88 10.76
CA PRO A 65 -9.25 17.63 10.41
C PRO A 65 -8.59 16.54 11.25
N ASP A 66 -8.83 16.53 12.57
CA ASP A 66 -8.28 15.54 13.49
C ASP A 66 -8.78 14.12 13.21
N SER A 67 -10.08 13.97 12.94
CA SER A 67 -10.66 12.69 12.56
C SER A 67 -10.12 12.19 11.22
N TRP A 68 -9.94 13.09 10.24
CA TRP A 68 -9.39 12.74 8.94
C TRP A 68 -7.91 12.31 9.05
N ILE A 69 -7.13 13.01 9.89
CA ILE A 69 -5.72 12.67 10.13
C ILE A 69 -5.63 11.31 10.80
N LYS A 70 -6.46 11.05 11.80
CA LYS A 70 -6.50 9.74 12.46
C LYS A 70 -6.80 8.62 11.47
N ASP A 71 -7.82 8.77 10.63
CA ASP A 71 -8.13 7.78 9.59
C ASP A 71 -6.94 7.58 8.63
N LYS A 72 -6.19 8.65 8.30
CA LYS A 72 -5.01 8.54 7.44
C LYS A 72 -3.82 7.87 8.12
N LEU A 73 -3.65 8.05 9.42
CA LEU A 73 -2.63 7.34 10.19
C LEU A 73 -2.99 5.85 10.28
N ASP A 74 -4.25 5.53 10.61
CA ASP A 74 -4.73 4.15 10.64
C ASP A 74 -4.57 3.46 9.27
N GLU A 75 -4.85 4.17 8.15
CA GLU A 75 -4.57 3.67 6.80
C GLU A 75 -3.08 3.42 6.56
N THR A 76 -2.20 4.28 7.08
CA THR A 76 -0.75 4.17 6.89
C THR A 76 -0.16 3.02 7.70
N ASP A 77 -0.59 2.85 8.94
CA ASP A 77 -0.18 1.74 9.79
C ASP A 77 -0.64 0.39 9.21
N ASN A 78 -1.89 0.32 8.73
CA ASN A 78 -2.39 -0.85 8.02
C ASN A 78 -1.59 -1.16 6.73
N GLN A 79 -1.14 -0.13 5.99
CA GLN A 79 -0.30 -0.34 4.82
C GLN A 79 1.10 -0.85 5.16
N LEU A 80 1.69 -0.39 6.27
CA LEU A 80 2.98 -0.87 6.77
C LEU A 80 2.88 -2.35 7.18
N ASP A 81 1.83 -2.73 7.89
CA ASP A 81 1.57 -4.12 8.28
C ASP A 81 1.38 -5.02 7.06
N VAL A 82 0.61 -4.56 6.07
CA VAL A 82 0.39 -5.29 4.81
C VAL A 82 1.71 -5.44 4.04
N GLN A 83 2.54 -4.39 3.94
CA GLN A 83 3.82 -4.48 3.25
C GLN A 83 4.77 -5.47 3.96
N GLN A 84 4.85 -5.42 5.28
CA GLN A 84 5.68 -6.35 6.06
C GLN A 84 5.23 -7.79 5.89
N GLU A 85 3.91 -8.04 5.89
CA GLU A 85 3.36 -9.37 5.68
C GLU A 85 3.65 -9.88 4.25
N ILE A 86 3.53 -9.01 3.25
CA ILE A 86 3.90 -9.37 1.87
C ILE A 86 5.38 -9.71 1.78
N ASP A 87 6.27 -8.94 2.42
CA ASP A 87 7.71 -9.21 2.41
C ASP A 87 8.04 -10.55 3.06
N ASN A 88 7.43 -10.87 4.19
CA ASN A 88 7.54 -12.17 4.87
C ASN A 88 7.04 -13.33 3.99
N PHE A 89 5.89 -13.12 3.36
CA PHE A 89 5.29 -14.09 2.44
C PHE A 89 6.17 -14.33 1.22
N VAL A 90 6.73 -13.28 0.62
CA VAL A 90 7.61 -13.39 -0.55
C VAL A 90 8.88 -14.17 -0.22
N ASP A 91 9.49 -13.93 0.95
CA ASP A 91 10.66 -14.70 1.40
C ASP A 91 10.34 -16.20 1.52
N TRP A 92 9.21 -16.52 2.15
CA TRP A 92 8.74 -17.89 2.25
C TRP A 92 8.42 -18.50 0.87
N ALA A 93 7.70 -17.79 0.01
CA ALA A 93 7.29 -18.25 -1.31
C ALA A 93 8.49 -18.47 -2.25
N CYS A 94 9.46 -17.56 -2.26
CA CYS A 94 10.70 -17.69 -3.03
C CYS A 94 11.47 -18.95 -2.61
N SER A 95 11.53 -19.24 -1.30
CA SER A 95 12.13 -20.48 -0.79
C SER A 95 11.39 -21.72 -1.31
N LYS A 96 10.04 -21.72 -1.34
CA LYS A 96 9.22 -22.84 -1.83
C LYS A 96 9.33 -23.06 -3.33
N LEU A 97 9.44 -21.99 -4.09
CA LEU A 97 9.56 -22.02 -5.54
C LEU A 97 11.02 -22.15 -6.03
N HIS A 98 12.01 -22.09 -5.12
CA HIS A 98 13.44 -22.06 -5.45
C HIS A 98 13.81 -20.91 -6.41
N ILE A 99 13.19 -19.74 -6.19
CA ILE A 99 13.52 -18.49 -6.92
C ILE A 99 14.83 -17.96 -6.39
N LYS A 100 15.80 -17.73 -7.28
CA LYS A 100 17.15 -17.30 -6.90
C LYS A 100 17.23 -15.80 -6.59
N ASN A 101 16.51 -14.99 -7.36
CA ASN A 101 16.51 -13.54 -7.25
C ASN A 101 15.14 -13.07 -6.75
N LYS A 102 15.05 -12.74 -5.46
CA LYS A 102 13.81 -12.19 -4.87
C LYS A 102 13.36 -10.95 -5.64
N PRO A 103 12.13 -10.91 -6.18
CA PRO A 103 11.62 -9.73 -6.86
C PRO A 103 11.24 -8.63 -5.87
N LYS A 104 11.25 -7.39 -6.36
CA LYS A 104 10.65 -6.27 -5.66
C LYS A 104 9.14 -6.29 -5.89
N ILE A 105 8.37 -6.10 -4.81
CA ILE A 105 6.92 -5.95 -4.90
C ILE A 105 6.57 -4.46 -4.85
N THR A 106 5.79 -4.02 -5.82
CA THR A 106 5.27 -2.66 -5.90
C THR A 106 3.76 -2.69 -5.69
N LEU A 107 3.28 -2.16 -4.57
CA LEU A 107 1.86 -2.08 -4.26
C LEU A 107 1.26 -0.84 -4.92
N SER A 108 0.06 -0.98 -5.48
CA SER A 108 -0.63 0.10 -6.17
C SER A 108 -2.09 0.21 -5.74
N ASN A 109 -2.53 1.46 -5.58
CA ASN A 109 -3.94 1.82 -5.39
C ASN A 109 -4.56 2.41 -6.68
N ASP A 110 -3.86 2.34 -7.80
CA ASP A 110 -4.30 2.88 -9.09
C ASP A 110 -5.37 1.98 -9.71
N THR A 111 -6.62 2.36 -9.48
CA THR A 111 -7.81 1.65 -9.99
C THR A 111 -7.89 1.74 -11.51
N GLN A 112 -7.44 2.86 -12.11
CA GLN A 112 -7.52 3.06 -13.54
C GLN A 112 -6.57 2.10 -14.27
N ASP A 113 -5.30 1.99 -13.81
CA ASP A 113 -4.33 1.04 -14.38
C ASP A 113 -4.83 -0.41 -14.28
N ALA A 114 -5.41 -0.79 -13.12
CA ALA A 114 -5.96 -2.13 -12.92
C ALA A 114 -7.14 -2.46 -13.86
N GLN A 115 -8.02 -1.49 -14.09
CA GLN A 115 -9.20 -1.64 -14.97
C GLN A 115 -8.81 -1.65 -16.44
N ASP A 116 -7.96 -0.72 -16.88
CA ASP A 116 -7.54 -0.58 -18.28
C ASP A 116 -6.78 -1.80 -18.78
N ASN A 117 -6.02 -2.43 -17.90
CA ASN A 117 -5.21 -3.60 -18.22
C ASN A 117 -5.83 -4.93 -17.79
N HIS A 118 -7.00 -4.92 -17.15
CA HIS A 118 -7.73 -6.13 -16.69
C HIS A 118 -6.87 -7.09 -15.84
N HIS A 119 -6.00 -6.54 -14.96
CA HIS A 119 -5.17 -7.35 -14.09
C HIS A 119 -5.11 -6.81 -12.65
N THR A 120 -4.88 -7.71 -11.71
CA THR A 120 -4.65 -7.41 -10.28
C THR A 120 -3.20 -7.61 -9.85
N GLY A 121 -2.42 -8.29 -10.68
CA GLY A 121 -0.98 -8.45 -10.56
C GLY A 121 -0.35 -8.57 -11.94
N ARG A 122 0.91 -8.21 -12.05
CA ARG A 122 1.72 -8.45 -13.25
C ARG A 122 3.20 -8.50 -12.91
N HIS A 123 3.89 -9.44 -13.51
CA HIS A 123 5.35 -9.43 -13.59
C HIS A 123 5.79 -8.50 -14.73
N ILE A 124 6.63 -7.52 -14.42
CA ILE A 124 7.14 -6.59 -15.42
C ILE A 124 8.30 -7.26 -16.15
N HIS A 125 8.07 -7.66 -17.41
CA HIS A 125 9.09 -8.33 -18.25
C HIS A 125 10.38 -7.50 -18.35
N GLY A 126 11.51 -8.18 -18.22
CA GLY A 126 12.83 -7.54 -18.26
C GLY A 126 13.22 -6.82 -16.97
N SER A 127 12.38 -6.84 -15.95
CA SER A 127 12.68 -6.34 -14.62
C SER A 127 12.44 -7.43 -13.56
N ASN A 128 13.10 -7.31 -12.40
CA ASN A 128 12.82 -8.14 -11.24
C ASN A 128 11.77 -7.48 -10.34
N ASN A 129 10.61 -7.11 -10.93
CA ASN A 129 9.56 -6.37 -10.25
C ASN A 129 8.17 -6.96 -10.54
N ILE A 130 7.37 -7.10 -9.48
CA ILE A 130 5.95 -7.47 -9.54
C ILE A 130 5.13 -6.26 -9.10
N TRP A 131 4.18 -5.84 -9.92
CA TRP A 131 3.19 -4.84 -9.58
C TRP A 131 1.92 -5.55 -9.09
N VAL A 132 1.33 -5.08 -7.97
CA VAL A 132 0.13 -5.67 -7.38
C VAL A 132 -0.85 -4.57 -6.96
N TYR A 133 -2.08 -4.67 -7.45
CA TYR A 133 -3.19 -3.81 -7.03
C TYR A 133 -3.73 -4.26 -5.68
N VAL A 134 -3.86 -3.33 -4.72
CA VAL A 134 -4.22 -3.66 -3.33
C VAL A 134 -5.47 -2.95 -2.80
N LYS A 135 -5.98 -1.92 -3.49
CA LYS A 135 -7.12 -1.14 -3.01
C LYS A 135 -8.38 -1.99 -2.92
N ASN A 136 -9.03 -1.98 -1.76
CA ASN A 136 -10.26 -2.73 -1.47
C ASN A 136 -10.12 -4.26 -1.67
N ARG A 137 -8.93 -4.82 -1.42
CA ARG A 137 -8.69 -6.26 -1.49
C ARG A 137 -8.27 -6.81 -0.13
N ASN A 138 -8.67 -8.03 0.16
CA ASN A 138 -8.25 -8.77 1.36
C ASN A 138 -6.79 -9.19 1.23
N LEU A 139 -6.08 -9.26 2.36
CA LEU A 139 -4.67 -9.66 2.41
C LEU A 139 -4.45 -11.03 1.75
N VAL A 140 -5.29 -12.02 2.04
CA VAL A 140 -5.18 -13.36 1.46
C VAL A 140 -5.27 -13.36 -0.07
N ASP A 141 -6.09 -12.48 -0.63
CA ASP A 141 -6.26 -12.36 -2.08
C ASP A 141 -5.06 -11.62 -2.72
N ILE A 142 -4.49 -10.64 -2.03
CA ILE A 142 -3.24 -9.98 -2.42
C ILE A 142 -2.09 -10.99 -2.44
N LEU A 143 -1.91 -11.75 -1.37
CA LEU A 143 -0.86 -12.78 -1.26
C LEU A 143 -1.00 -13.87 -2.31
N ARG A 144 -2.23 -14.29 -2.62
CA ARG A 144 -2.51 -15.24 -3.71
C ARG A 144 -2.05 -14.69 -5.06
N THR A 145 -2.34 -13.42 -5.34
CA THR A 145 -1.87 -12.74 -6.56
C THR A 145 -0.34 -12.68 -6.61
N VAL A 146 0.30 -12.29 -5.50
CA VAL A 146 1.77 -12.29 -5.39
C VAL A 146 2.35 -13.67 -5.72
N PHE A 147 1.77 -14.75 -5.16
CA PHE A 147 2.27 -16.10 -5.43
C PHE A 147 2.10 -16.51 -6.89
N HIS A 148 0.98 -16.15 -7.52
CA HIS A 148 0.73 -16.39 -8.93
C HIS A 148 1.85 -15.77 -9.81
N GLU A 149 2.18 -14.51 -9.57
CA GLU A 149 3.26 -13.82 -10.29
C GLU A 149 4.65 -14.43 -10.01
N LEU A 150 4.90 -14.88 -8.77
CA LEU A 150 6.13 -15.59 -8.43
C LEU A 150 6.26 -16.92 -9.17
N VAL A 151 5.15 -17.64 -9.42
CA VAL A 151 5.16 -18.85 -10.25
C VAL A 151 5.57 -18.50 -11.68
N HIS A 152 5.10 -17.39 -12.26
CA HIS A 152 5.53 -16.95 -13.58
C HIS A 152 7.03 -16.64 -13.64
N ILE A 153 7.58 -16.01 -12.61
CA ILE A 153 9.04 -15.83 -12.52
C ILE A 153 9.75 -17.18 -12.57
N ARG A 154 9.28 -18.15 -11.77
CA ARG A 154 9.89 -19.47 -11.75
C ARG A 154 9.74 -20.21 -13.07
N GLN A 155 8.60 -20.14 -13.72
CA GLN A 155 8.36 -20.70 -15.06
C GLN A 155 9.32 -20.06 -16.10
N GLY A 156 9.56 -18.75 -16.00
CA GLY A 156 10.54 -18.06 -16.83
C GLY A 156 11.97 -18.54 -16.59
N GLU A 157 12.41 -18.68 -15.33
CA GLU A 157 13.73 -19.22 -14.97
C GLU A 157 13.94 -20.66 -15.50
N LEU A 158 12.86 -21.43 -15.60
CA LEU A 158 12.88 -22.80 -16.14
C LEU A 158 12.73 -22.87 -17.67
N GLY A 159 12.61 -21.72 -18.36
CA GLY A 159 12.42 -21.66 -19.79
C GLY A 159 11.06 -22.21 -20.28
N MET A 160 10.07 -22.25 -19.41
CA MET A 160 8.73 -22.76 -19.74
C MET A 160 7.87 -21.75 -20.49
N ILE A 161 8.13 -20.44 -20.28
CA ILE A 161 7.38 -19.36 -20.93
C ILE A 161 7.98 -19.09 -22.31
N LYS A 162 7.15 -19.27 -23.34
CA LYS A 162 7.47 -18.94 -24.74
C LYS A 162 6.58 -17.81 -25.23
N PRO A 163 6.94 -17.06 -26.26
CA PRO A 163 6.04 -16.08 -26.86
C PRO A 163 4.67 -16.72 -27.16
N GLY A 164 3.60 -16.09 -26.64
CA GLY A 164 2.23 -16.58 -26.83
C GLY A 164 1.81 -17.80 -26.01
N SER A 165 2.62 -18.26 -25.03
CA SER A 165 2.25 -19.42 -24.19
C SER A 165 1.43 -19.05 -22.94
N SER A 166 1.44 -17.77 -22.54
CA SER A 166 0.70 -17.27 -21.40
C SER A 166 -0.54 -16.50 -21.90
N TYR A 167 -1.69 -17.15 -21.85
CA TYR A 167 -2.99 -16.58 -22.16
C TYR A 167 -4.04 -17.20 -21.20
N PRO A 168 -5.17 -16.53 -20.92
CA PRO A 168 -6.19 -17.05 -20.00
C PRO A 168 -6.60 -18.48 -20.35
N GLY A 169 -6.48 -19.38 -19.37
CA GLY A 169 -6.77 -20.82 -19.56
C GLY A 169 -5.64 -21.67 -20.15
N SER A 170 -4.47 -21.09 -20.43
CA SER A 170 -3.29 -21.86 -20.86
C SER A 170 -2.76 -22.77 -19.73
N PRO A 171 -2.00 -23.84 -20.05
CA PRO A 171 -1.37 -24.68 -19.02
C PRO A 171 -0.43 -23.89 -18.08
N ILE A 172 0.19 -22.84 -18.59
CA ILE A 172 1.07 -21.94 -17.82
C ILE A 172 0.27 -21.19 -16.74
N GLU A 173 -0.87 -20.59 -17.12
CA GLU A 173 -1.78 -19.90 -16.20
C GLU A 173 -2.46 -20.88 -15.23
N ALA A 174 -2.94 -22.02 -15.74
CA ALA A 174 -3.58 -23.04 -14.91
C ALA A 174 -2.63 -23.56 -13.82
N MET A 175 -1.34 -23.73 -14.13
CA MET A 175 -0.32 -24.10 -13.15
C MET A 175 -0.12 -23.02 -12.11
N ALA A 176 -0.03 -21.75 -12.53
CA ALA A 176 0.15 -20.62 -11.62
C ALA A 176 -1.03 -20.51 -10.65
N ASP A 177 -2.26 -20.57 -11.14
CA ASP A 177 -3.48 -20.56 -10.33
C ASP A 177 -3.56 -21.72 -9.33
N MET A 178 -3.28 -22.94 -9.79
CA MET A 178 -3.29 -24.12 -8.95
C MET A 178 -2.26 -24.03 -7.82
N LEU A 179 -1.04 -23.60 -8.13
CA LEU A 179 0.01 -23.45 -7.13
C LEU A 179 -0.29 -22.31 -6.16
N ALA A 180 -0.77 -21.17 -6.64
CA ALA A 180 -1.18 -20.06 -5.80
C ALA A 180 -2.29 -20.48 -4.82
N GLY A 181 -3.33 -21.17 -5.30
CA GLY A 181 -4.40 -21.68 -4.45
C GLY A 181 -3.95 -22.72 -3.43
N LYS A 182 -2.98 -23.58 -3.77
CA LYS A 182 -2.40 -24.57 -2.86
C LYS A 182 -1.54 -23.91 -1.79
N TYR A 183 -0.62 -23.07 -2.19
CA TYR A 183 0.40 -22.56 -1.28
C TYR A 183 -0.14 -21.46 -0.35
N ILE A 184 -1.16 -20.70 -0.75
CA ILE A 184 -1.81 -19.77 0.17
C ILE A 184 -2.47 -20.51 1.35
N LYS A 185 -3.05 -21.68 1.12
CA LYS A 185 -3.60 -22.54 2.21
C LYS A 185 -2.50 -23.03 3.13
N ILE A 186 -1.39 -23.52 2.58
CA ILE A 186 -0.24 -23.99 3.37
C ILE A 186 0.36 -22.87 4.22
N TYR A 187 0.48 -21.68 3.66
CA TYR A 187 0.98 -20.52 4.41
C TYR A 187 0.00 -20.13 5.52
N GLY A 188 -1.28 -20.09 5.21
CA GLY A 188 -2.35 -19.74 6.15
C GLY A 188 -2.51 -20.71 7.33
N GLU A 189 -2.08 -22.00 7.20
CA GLU A 189 -2.07 -22.95 8.33
C GLU A 189 -1.21 -22.49 9.51
N LYS A 190 -0.18 -21.67 9.27
CA LYS A 190 0.70 -21.09 10.29
C LYS A 190 0.48 -19.61 10.51
N ASN A 191 -0.25 -18.94 9.64
CA ASN A 191 -0.47 -17.50 9.61
C ASN A 191 -1.96 -17.20 9.48
N HIS A 192 -2.77 -17.65 10.46
CA HIS A 192 -4.24 -17.55 10.41
C HIS A 192 -4.75 -16.11 10.25
N HIS A 193 -3.98 -15.11 10.68
CA HIS A 193 -4.32 -13.70 10.57
C HIS A 193 -4.54 -13.22 9.14
N ILE A 194 -3.96 -13.87 8.14
CA ILE A 194 -4.14 -13.48 6.73
C ILE A 194 -5.58 -13.64 6.22
N PHE A 195 -6.42 -14.40 6.94
CA PHE A 195 -7.82 -14.66 6.61
C PHE A 195 -8.79 -13.73 7.37
N GLN A 196 -8.31 -12.83 8.19
CA GLN A 196 -9.09 -11.86 8.95
C GLN A 196 -9.15 -10.53 8.18
#